data_5d3f92c24a780102531aff4b324176cc
#
_entry.id   5d3f92c24a780102531aff4b324176cc
#
_cell.length_a   1.000
_cell.length_b   1.000
_cell.length_c   1.000
_cell.angle_alpha   90.00
_cell.angle_beta   90.00
_cell.angle_gamma   90.00
#
_symmetry.space_group_name_H-M   'P 1'
#
loop_
_entity.id
_entity.type
_entity.pdbx_description
1 polymer ?
#
loop_
_entity_poly.entity_id
_entity_poly.type
_entity_poly.pdbx_seq_one_letter_code
_entity_poly.pdbx_strand_id
1 'polypeptide(L)'
;MAQITLSATVQPQQMGQRLDQTLAELFPDYSRSRLKTWIEEDLVLVNGVVQNVPRTKVYGDEHIEITVEIEDETRFEPENIPLNIVYEDDDILVINKPKDLVVHPGAGNPKGTVLNALLYHYPQIAEVPRAGIVHRLDKDTTGLMVVAKTIPAQTQLVRDLQKRKITREYEAVACGIMTKGGTVDEPMARHPTKRTHMAVHPMGKPAVTHYRIMERFRDYTRLRLRLETGRTHQIRVHMAHIAHPLLGDQTYGGRPRPPKNASEELMAVLRNFKRQALHAVMLRLQHPINGEMMEWYAPLPDDFVELVTALKADYVLHKDELDY
;
A
#
# COMPACT_ATOMS: atom_id res chain seq x y z
N MET A 1 23.38 -13.92 16.46
CA MET A 1 23.77 -12.50 16.32
C MET A 1 25.12 -12.48 15.63
N ALA A 2 25.21 -11.89 14.46
CA ALA A 2 26.49 -11.74 13.76
C ALA A 2 26.94 -10.28 13.96
N GLN A 3 28.15 -10.10 14.48
CA GLN A 3 28.78 -8.80 14.56
C GLN A 3 29.39 -8.48 13.20
N ILE A 4 28.98 -7.35 12.60
CA ILE A 4 29.62 -6.82 11.39
C ILE A 4 30.32 -5.51 11.71
N THR A 5 31.46 -5.31 11.06
CA THR A 5 32.18 -4.04 11.06
C THR A 5 32.20 -3.50 9.64
N LEU A 6 31.65 -2.32 9.47
CA LEU A 6 31.68 -1.57 8.23
C LEU A 6 32.74 -0.47 8.34
N SER A 7 33.53 -0.26 7.31
CA SER A 7 34.50 0.84 7.29
C SER A 7 34.52 1.51 5.92
N ALA A 8 34.66 2.82 5.91
CA ALA A 8 34.80 3.63 4.70
C ALA A 8 35.52 4.94 5.01
N THR A 9 36.07 5.57 3.99
CA THR A 9 36.68 6.91 4.10
C THR A 9 35.77 7.93 3.41
N VAL A 10 35.51 9.04 4.09
CA VAL A 10 34.73 10.17 3.55
C VAL A 10 35.47 10.74 2.35
N GLN A 11 34.79 10.84 1.23
CA GLN A 11 35.37 11.34 -0.02
C GLN A 11 35.43 12.89 -0.02
N PRO A 12 36.40 13.52 -0.71
CA PRO A 12 36.52 14.98 -0.75
C PRO A 12 35.26 15.71 -1.21
N GLN A 13 34.49 15.09 -2.15
CA GLN A 13 33.21 15.64 -2.64
C GLN A 13 32.09 15.64 -1.59
N GLN A 14 32.26 14.91 -0.50
CA GLN A 14 31.28 14.82 0.61
C GLN A 14 31.56 15.85 1.70
N MET A 15 32.62 16.65 1.56
CA MET A 15 32.95 17.71 2.51
C MET A 15 31.76 18.64 2.76
N GLY A 16 31.46 18.89 4.03
CA GLY A 16 30.34 19.74 4.44
C GLY A 16 28.98 19.07 4.43
N GLN A 17 28.86 17.83 3.96
CA GLN A 17 27.65 17.03 4.09
C GLN A 17 27.39 16.65 5.56
N ARG A 18 26.17 16.26 5.82
CA ARG A 18 25.78 15.73 7.13
C ARG A 18 26.17 14.26 7.22
N LEU A 19 26.60 13.83 8.40
CA LEU A 19 27.03 12.46 8.66
C LEU A 19 25.97 11.42 8.22
N ASP A 20 24.68 11.65 8.53
CA ASP A 20 23.58 10.74 8.13
C ASP A 20 23.40 10.65 6.61
N GLN A 21 23.75 11.68 5.86
CA GLN A 21 23.72 11.67 4.39
C GLN A 21 24.94 10.96 3.82
N THR A 22 26.13 11.29 4.36
CA THR A 22 27.38 10.67 3.96
C THR A 22 27.37 9.16 4.17
N LEU A 23 26.86 8.70 5.33
CA LEU A 23 26.74 7.27 5.60
C LEU A 23 25.80 6.57 4.60
N ALA A 24 24.71 7.20 4.20
CA ALA A 24 23.78 6.62 3.23
C ALA A 24 24.39 6.47 1.82
N GLU A 25 25.36 7.31 1.48
CA GLU A 25 26.12 7.21 0.22
C GLU A 25 27.25 6.16 0.32
N LEU A 26 27.95 6.10 1.47
CA LEU A 26 29.06 5.18 1.70
C LEU A 26 28.60 3.72 1.91
N PHE A 27 27.41 3.54 2.48
CA PHE A 27 26.84 2.24 2.82
C PHE A 27 25.44 2.07 2.21
N PRO A 28 25.30 1.98 0.89
CA PRO A 28 24.01 1.97 0.17
C PRO A 28 23.14 0.74 0.48
N ASP A 29 23.73 -0.32 1.05
CA ASP A 29 23.02 -1.53 1.47
C ASP A 29 22.10 -1.31 2.68
N TYR A 30 22.28 -0.19 3.39
CA TYR A 30 21.52 0.13 4.59
C TYR A 30 20.63 1.37 4.38
N SER A 31 19.41 1.32 4.95
CA SER A 31 18.51 2.47 4.88
C SER A 31 19.05 3.64 5.70
N ARG A 32 18.85 4.87 5.22
CA ARG A 32 19.24 6.09 5.94
C ARG A 32 18.68 6.15 7.37
N SER A 33 17.47 5.62 7.59
CA SER A 33 16.86 5.55 8.91
C SER A 33 17.67 4.64 9.84
N ARG A 34 18.13 3.48 9.35
CA ARG A 34 18.94 2.53 10.11
C ARG A 34 20.32 3.12 10.46
N LEU A 35 20.97 3.74 9.48
CA LEU A 35 22.25 4.43 9.68
C LEU A 35 22.11 5.58 10.69
N LYS A 36 21.01 6.31 10.65
CA LYS A 36 20.73 7.35 11.64
C LYS A 36 20.57 6.77 13.06
N THR A 37 19.84 5.66 13.19
CA THR A 37 19.72 4.96 14.48
C THR A 37 21.08 4.54 15.01
N TRP A 38 21.96 3.98 14.18
CA TRP A 38 23.32 3.60 14.60
C TRP A 38 24.18 4.79 15.06
N ILE A 39 23.99 5.96 14.45
CA ILE A 39 24.63 7.20 14.94
C ILE A 39 24.08 7.55 16.33
N GLU A 40 22.76 7.54 16.51
CA GLU A 40 22.09 7.91 17.77
C GLU A 40 22.35 6.90 18.91
N GLU A 41 22.76 5.66 18.58
CA GLU A 41 23.10 4.58 19.51
C GLU A 41 24.62 4.46 19.80
N ASP A 42 25.41 5.48 19.47
CA ASP A 42 26.86 5.54 19.71
C ASP A 42 27.69 4.47 18.96
N LEU A 43 27.14 3.88 17.88
CA LEU A 43 27.78 2.79 17.14
C LEU A 43 28.67 3.26 15.97
N VAL A 44 28.75 4.55 15.73
CA VAL A 44 29.51 5.17 14.63
C VAL A 44 30.75 5.88 15.19
N LEU A 45 31.91 5.50 14.70
CA LEU A 45 33.18 6.16 14.97
C LEU A 45 33.63 6.97 13.76
N VAL A 46 34.04 8.21 14.00
CA VAL A 46 34.69 9.05 12.99
C VAL A 46 36.11 9.34 13.49
N ASN A 47 37.11 8.88 12.77
CA ASN A 47 38.52 8.92 13.21
C ASN A 47 38.75 8.33 14.63
N GLY A 48 38.05 7.23 14.96
CA GLY A 48 38.14 6.57 16.25
C GLY A 48 37.36 7.26 17.39
N VAL A 49 36.61 8.32 17.11
CA VAL A 49 35.80 9.05 18.11
C VAL A 49 34.31 8.82 17.83
N VAL A 50 33.56 8.45 18.87
CA VAL A 50 32.10 8.26 18.77
C VAL A 50 31.42 9.53 18.31
N GLN A 51 30.56 9.41 17.27
CA GLN A 51 29.70 10.48 16.79
C GLN A 51 28.24 10.04 16.89
N ASN A 52 27.47 10.75 17.72
CA ASN A 52 26.06 10.41 17.98
C ASN A 52 25.05 11.47 17.48
N VAL A 53 25.53 12.50 16.77
CA VAL A 53 24.67 13.52 16.21
C VAL A 53 24.57 13.38 14.69
N PRO A 54 23.42 12.93 14.14
CA PRO A 54 23.26 12.68 12.70
C PRO A 54 23.53 13.89 11.80
N ARG A 55 23.39 15.11 12.35
CA ARG A 55 23.57 16.37 11.62
C ARG A 55 25.01 16.89 11.65
N THR A 56 25.95 16.21 12.35
CA THR A 56 27.38 16.55 12.34
C THR A 56 27.88 16.61 10.91
N LYS A 57 28.68 17.64 10.60
CA LYS A 57 29.29 17.78 9.26
C LYS A 57 30.57 16.96 9.19
N VAL A 58 30.82 16.37 8.02
CA VAL A 58 32.10 15.72 7.70
C VAL A 58 32.98 16.69 6.88
N TYR A 59 34.30 16.50 6.93
CA TYR A 59 35.26 17.44 6.35
C TYR A 59 36.11 16.83 5.23
N GLY A 60 35.95 15.53 4.92
CA GLY A 60 36.73 14.79 3.96
C GLY A 60 37.91 14.05 4.59
N ASP A 61 38.27 12.93 4.00
CA ASP A 61 39.34 12.01 4.45
C ASP A 61 39.17 11.40 5.87
N GLU A 62 38.04 11.65 6.54
CA GLU A 62 37.72 11.00 7.82
C GLU A 62 37.47 9.51 7.60
N HIS A 63 38.06 8.70 8.50
CA HIS A 63 37.78 7.28 8.53
C HIS A 63 36.54 7.01 9.38
N ILE A 64 35.58 6.33 8.81
CA ILE A 64 34.33 5.94 9.47
C ILE A 64 34.36 4.43 9.75
N GLU A 65 34.07 4.05 10.98
CA GLU A 65 33.84 2.69 11.39
C GLU A 65 32.48 2.56 12.05
N ILE A 66 31.75 1.51 11.70
CA ILE A 66 30.48 1.16 12.32
C ILE A 66 30.55 -0.31 12.74
N THR A 67 30.51 -0.56 14.03
CA THR A 67 30.49 -1.94 14.56
C THR A 67 29.09 -2.17 15.15
N VAL A 68 28.34 -3.06 14.54
CA VAL A 68 26.98 -3.37 14.96
C VAL A 68 26.80 -4.88 15.11
N GLU A 69 26.08 -5.27 16.13
CA GLU A 69 25.48 -6.58 16.20
C GLU A 69 24.22 -6.52 15.34
N ILE A 70 24.26 -7.16 14.18
CA ILE A 70 23.02 -7.37 13.44
C ILE A 70 22.30 -8.50 14.18
N GLU A 71 21.25 -8.17 14.92
CA GLU A 71 20.19 -9.13 15.13
C GLU A 71 19.80 -9.61 13.73
N ASP A 72 19.83 -10.92 13.49
CA ASP A 72 19.34 -11.49 12.24
C ASP A 72 18.09 -10.69 11.87
N GLU A 73 18.10 -10.01 10.72
CA GLU A 73 16.92 -9.31 10.21
C GLU A 73 15.77 -10.27 10.45
N THR A 74 14.76 -9.83 11.18
CA THR A 74 13.63 -10.69 11.58
C THR A 74 13.28 -11.53 10.36
N ARG A 75 13.84 -12.74 10.26
CA ARG A 75 13.54 -13.65 9.17
C ARG A 75 12.08 -14.00 9.36
N PHE A 76 11.25 -13.40 8.55
CA PHE A 76 9.84 -13.73 8.55
C PHE A 76 9.70 -15.21 8.20
N GLU A 77 8.93 -15.93 9.01
CA GLU A 77 8.73 -17.36 8.82
C GLU A 77 7.85 -17.62 7.60
N PRO A 78 8.20 -18.59 6.75
CA PRO A 78 7.29 -19.08 5.69
C PRO A 78 6.03 -19.68 6.31
N GLU A 79 4.87 -19.32 5.80
CA GLU A 79 3.60 -19.89 6.25
C GLU A 79 2.78 -20.40 5.05
N ASN A 80 2.22 -21.60 5.19
CA ASN A 80 1.35 -22.20 4.15
C ASN A 80 -0.02 -21.50 4.15
N ILE A 81 -0.05 -20.29 3.61
CA ILE A 81 -1.26 -19.50 3.39
C ILE A 81 -1.59 -19.56 1.92
N PRO A 82 -2.80 -20.01 1.51
CA PRO A 82 -3.19 -20.08 0.11
C PRO A 82 -3.11 -18.72 -0.57
N LEU A 83 -2.42 -18.65 -1.71
CA LEU A 83 -2.38 -17.50 -2.60
C LEU A 83 -3.23 -17.80 -3.84
N ASN A 84 -4.17 -16.90 -4.16
CA ASN A 84 -4.87 -16.97 -5.44
C ASN A 84 -3.98 -16.32 -6.51
N ILE A 85 -3.19 -17.16 -7.20
CA ILE A 85 -2.24 -16.74 -8.23
C ILE A 85 -2.99 -16.57 -9.55
N VAL A 86 -2.92 -15.36 -10.10
CA VAL A 86 -3.52 -14.99 -11.38
C VAL A 86 -2.53 -15.16 -12.52
N TYR A 87 -1.25 -14.86 -12.25
CA TYR A 87 -0.15 -15.00 -13.19
C TYR A 87 1.16 -15.22 -12.45
N GLU A 88 2.04 -16.01 -13.00
CA GLU A 88 3.38 -16.22 -12.50
C GLU A 88 4.35 -16.57 -13.64
N ASP A 89 5.52 -15.96 -13.63
CA ASP A 89 6.67 -16.30 -14.44
C ASP A 89 7.97 -16.29 -13.60
N ASP A 90 9.12 -16.20 -14.23
CA ASP A 90 10.41 -16.20 -13.53
C ASP A 90 10.66 -14.88 -12.77
N ASP A 91 10.04 -13.77 -13.17
CA ASP A 91 10.34 -12.43 -12.70
C ASP A 91 9.25 -11.79 -11.85
N ILE A 92 7.99 -12.10 -12.13
CA ILE A 92 6.84 -11.52 -11.43
C ILE A 92 5.79 -12.56 -11.04
N LEU A 93 5.04 -12.20 -10.02
CA LEU A 93 3.85 -12.91 -9.54
C LEU A 93 2.70 -11.92 -9.41
N VAL A 94 1.53 -12.23 -9.95
CA VAL A 94 0.29 -11.45 -9.76
C VAL A 94 -0.69 -12.29 -8.96
N ILE A 95 -1.17 -11.76 -7.85
CA ILE A 95 -2.13 -12.41 -6.98
C ILE A 95 -3.45 -11.64 -6.91
N ASN A 96 -4.54 -12.35 -6.68
CA ASN A 96 -5.83 -11.78 -6.28
C ASN A 96 -5.96 -11.92 -4.75
N LYS A 97 -5.61 -10.87 -4.01
CA LYS A 97 -5.58 -10.89 -2.55
C LYS A 97 -6.99 -11.01 -1.97
N PRO A 98 -7.28 -11.95 -1.07
CA PRO A 98 -8.55 -12.01 -0.35
C PRO A 98 -8.66 -10.89 0.70
N LYS A 99 -9.87 -10.71 1.25
CA LYS A 99 -10.08 -9.91 2.48
C LYS A 99 -9.41 -10.57 3.68
N ASP A 100 -9.28 -9.84 4.77
CA ASP A 100 -8.71 -10.30 6.05
C ASP A 100 -7.25 -10.76 5.97
N LEU A 101 -6.50 -10.32 4.96
CA LEU A 101 -5.09 -10.66 4.76
C LEU A 101 -4.23 -9.40 4.65
N VAL A 102 -3.37 -9.20 5.64
CA VAL A 102 -2.38 -8.11 5.67
C VAL A 102 -1.24 -8.43 4.69
N VAL A 103 -0.75 -7.41 3.99
CA VAL A 103 0.29 -7.61 2.98
C VAL A 103 1.67 -7.87 3.59
N HIS A 104 2.07 -7.06 4.58
CA HIS A 104 3.41 -7.11 5.17
C HIS A 104 3.32 -7.12 6.70
N PRO A 105 4.14 -7.92 7.39
CA PRO A 105 4.18 -7.93 8.84
C PRO A 105 4.40 -6.53 9.43
N GLY A 106 3.77 -6.27 10.55
CA GLY A 106 3.86 -5.00 11.27
C GLY A 106 3.23 -5.08 12.65
N ALA A 107 3.17 -3.95 13.33
CA ALA A 107 2.56 -3.86 14.67
C ALA A 107 1.13 -4.41 14.65
N GLY A 108 0.84 -5.39 15.50
CA GLY A 108 -0.45 -6.09 15.59
C GLY A 108 -0.64 -7.25 14.60
N ASN A 109 0.24 -7.43 13.60
CA ASN A 109 0.21 -8.54 12.66
C ASN A 109 1.63 -9.00 12.35
N PRO A 110 2.32 -9.67 13.28
CA PRO A 110 3.72 -10.08 13.11
C PRO A 110 3.90 -11.25 12.12
N LYS A 111 2.83 -11.97 11.83
CA LYS A 111 2.76 -13.15 10.96
C LYS A 111 1.39 -13.25 10.29
N GLY A 112 1.19 -14.28 9.47
CA GLY A 112 -0.10 -14.50 8.79
C GLY A 112 -0.32 -13.49 7.66
N THR A 113 0.72 -13.08 6.94
CA THR A 113 0.65 -12.05 5.90
C THR A 113 0.97 -12.59 4.51
N VAL A 114 0.71 -11.79 3.48
CA VAL A 114 1.11 -12.12 2.11
C VAL A 114 2.61 -12.42 2.03
N LEU A 115 3.43 -11.65 2.76
CA LEU A 115 4.88 -11.90 2.79
C LEU A 115 5.21 -13.31 3.28
N ASN A 116 4.59 -13.77 4.37
CA ASN A 116 4.80 -15.12 4.90
C ASN A 116 4.34 -16.19 3.88
N ALA A 117 3.23 -15.94 3.19
CA ALA A 117 2.74 -16.82 2.12
C ALA A 117 3.71 -16.87 0.92
N LEU A 118 4.26 -15.74 0.52
CA LEU A 118 5.25 -15.65 -0.57
C LEU A 118 6.53 -16.43 -0.24
N LEU A 119 7.03 -16.32 0.98
CA LEU A 119 8.21 -17.08 1.44
C LEU A 119 7.96 -18.59 1.39
N TYR A 120 6.75 -19.04 1.66
CA TYR A 120 6.39 -20.46 1.55
C TYR A 120 6.24 -20.90 0.10
N HIS A 121 5.56 -20.10 -0.74
CA HIS A 121 5.30 -20.41 -2.14
C HIS A 121 6.59 -20.43 -2.98
N TYR A 122 7.45 -19.45 -2.80
CA TYR A 122 8.71 -19.27 -3.54
C TYR A 122 9.83 -18.88 -2.57
N PRO A 123 10.51 -19.85 -1.93
CA PRO A 123 11.51 -19.56 -0.88
C PRO A 123 12.64 -18.62 -1.31
N GLN A 124 13.05 -18.65 -2.59
CA GLN A 124 14.10 -17.80 -3.14
C GLN A 124 13.72 -16.30 -3.10
N ILE A 125 12.44 -15.97 -2.93
CA ILE A 125 11.99 -14.57 -2.80
C ILE A 125 12.54 -13.90 -1.53
N ALA A 126 13.06 -14.68 -0.58
CA ALA A 126 13.74 -14.16 0.61
C ALA A 126 14.97 -13.30 0.27
N GLU A 127 15.58 -13.51 -0.91
CA GLU A 127 16.71 -12.72 -1.39
C GLU A 127 16.28 -11.36 -1.94
N VAL A 128 14.99 -11.19 -2.25
CA VAL A 128 14.43 -9.94 -2.77
C VAL A 128 13.95 -9.09 -1.58
N PRO A 129 14.36 -7.83 -1.47
CA PRO A 129 13.94 -6.96 -0.37
C PRO A 129 12.42 -6.97 -0.18
N ARG A 130 11.97 -7.14 1.06
CA ARG A 130 10.54 -7.23 1.41
C ARG A 130 9.77 -8.33 0.65
N ALA A 131 10.44 -9.43 0.32
CA ALA A 131 9.89 -10.51 -0.51
C ALA A 131 9.23 -10.00 -1.80
N GLY A 132 9.86 -9.03 -2.45
CA GLY A 132 9.41 -8.48 -3.72
C GLY A 132 8.14 -7.62 -3.68
N ILE A 133 7.61 -7.31 -2.51
CA ILE A 133 6.42 -6.48 -2.36
C ILE A 133 6.75 -5.02 -2.68
N VAL A 134 6.18 -4.51 -3.79
CA VAL A 134 6.43 -3.15 -4.30
C VAL A 134 5.26 -2.18 -4.02
N HIS A 135 4.07 -2.70 -3.77
CA HIS A 135 2.89 -1.93 -3.36
C HIS A 135 2.00 -2.76 -2.45
N ARG A 136 0.96 -2.17 -1.93
CA ARG A 136 0.09 -2.84 -0.96
C ARG A 136 -1.38 -2.54 -1.17
N LEU A 137 -2.22 -3.46 -0.72
CA LEU A 137 -3.64 -3.28 -0.45
C LEU A 137 -3.87 -3.31 1.07
N ASP A 138 -4.92 -2.64 1.53
CA ASP A 138 -5.32 -2.72 2.94
C ASP A 138 -5.79 -4.14 3.28
N LYS A 139 -5.80 -4.49 4.57
CA LYS A 139 -6.18 -5.82 5.07
C LYS A 139 -7.47 -6.34 4.42
N ASP A 140 -8.50 -5.51 4.38
CA ASP A 140 -9.84 -5.87 3.90
C ASP A 140 -10.15 -5.41 2.48
N THR A 141 -9.19 -4.80 1.79
CA THR A 141 -9.27 -4.54 0.34
C THR A 141 -8.84 -5.79 -0.41
N THR A 142 -9.69 -6.24 -1.32
CA THR A 142 -9.45 -7.41 -2.18
C THR A 142 -8.88 -7.01 -3.54
N GLY A 143 -8.33 -7.96 -4.27
CA GLY A 143 -7.98 -7.78 -5.68
C GLY A 143 -6.50 -7.87 -6.01
N LEU A 144 -6.14 -7.36 -7.17
CA LEU A 144 -4.86 -7.58 -7.81
C LEU A 144 -3.68 -6.88 -7.15
N MET A 145 -2.61 -7.62 -6.97
CA MET A 145 -1.29 -7.14 -6.57
C MET A 145 -0.21 -7.79 -7.42
N VAL A 146 0.81 -7.02 -7.82
CA VAL A 146 2.05 -7.54 -8.41
C VAL A 146 3.15 -7.62 -7.36
N VAL A 147 3.93 -8.70 -7.44
CA VAL A 147 5.09 -8.97 -6.60
C VAL A 147 6.27 -9.29 -7.53
N ALA A 148 7.45 -8.77 -7.22
CA ALA A 148 8.68 -9.10 -7.93
C ALA A 148 9.29 -10.39 -7.38
N LYS A 149 9.73 -11.30 -8.25
CA LYS A 149 10.46 -12.51 -7.86
C LYS A 149 11.97 -12.33 -7.93
N THR A 150 12.44 -11.29 -8.61
CA THR A 150 13.85 -10.96 -8.78
C THR A 150 14.15 -9.51 -8.43
N ILE A 151 15.39 -9.21 -8.05
CA ILE A 151 15.82 -7.84 -7.71
C ILE A 151 15.71 -6.89 -8.93
N PRO A 152 16.12 -7.28 -10.17
CA PRO A 152 15.92 -6.45 -11.34
C PRO A 152 14.44 -6.11 -11.59
N ALA A 153 13.55 -7.09 -11.47
CA ALA A 153 12.11 -6.88 -11.62
C ALA A 153 11.58 -5.92 -10.56
N GLN A 154 11.99 -6.07 -9.29
CA GLN A 154 11.61 -5.16 -8.22
C GLN A 154 12.06 -3.73 -8.50
N THR A 155 13.31 -3.54 -8.90
CA THR A 155 13.87 -2.23 -9.20
C THR A 155 13.08 -1.54 -10.31
N GLN A 156 12.74 -2.27 -11.37
CA GLN A 156 11.98 -1.71 -12.49
C GLN A 156 10.53 -1.41 -12.09
N LEU A 157 9.84 -2.32 -11.38
CA LEU A 157 8.47 -2.07 -10.92
C LEU A 157 8.37 -0.87 -9.96
N VAL A 158 9.32 -0.71 -9.04
CA VAL A 158 9.38 0.46 -8.15
C VAL A 158 9.54 1.75 -8.95
N ARG A 159 10.43 1.74 -9.95
CA ARG A 159 10.65 2.88 -10.86
C ARG A 159 9.38 3.22 -11.66
N ASP A 160 8.67 2.20 -12.15
CA ASP A 160 7.46 2.39 -12.93
C ASP A 160 6.28 2.87 -12.07
N LEU A 161 6.18 2.41 -10.81
CA LEU A 161 5.24 2.96 -9.83
C LEU A 161 5.51 4.45 -9.54
N GLN A 162 6.78 4.81 -9.35
CA GLN A 162 7.18 6.22 -9.12
C GLN A 162 6.88 7.10 -10.34
N LYS A 163 7.05 6.57 -11.54
CA LYS A 163 6.74 7.25 -12.81
C LYS A 163 5.26 7.16 -13.21
N ARG A 164 4.39 6.56 -12.37
CA ARG A 164 2.95 6.38 -12.61
C ARG A 164 2.62 5.60 -13.89
N LYS A 165 3.50 4.69 -14.30
CA LYS A 165 3.34 3.86 -15.50
C LYS A 165 2.49 2.62 -15.28
N ILE A 166 2.29 2.21 -14.02
CA ILE A 166 1.45 1.06 -13.67
C ILE A 166 0.03 1.54 -13.44
N THR A 167 -0.90 1.05 -14.26
CA THR A 167 -2.32 1.35 -14.10
C THR A 167 -2.95 0.40 -13.08
N ARG A 168 -3.63 0.97 -12.10
CA ARG A 168 -4.35 0.24 -11.05
C ARG A 168 -5.77 0.78 -11.00
N GLU A 169 -6.74 -0.05 -11.39
CA GLU A 169 -8.14 0.32 -11.30
C GLU A 169 -8.86 -0.48 -10.23
N TYR A 170 -9.79 0.18 -9.60
CA TYR A 170 -10.58 -0.36 -8.49
C TYR A 170 -12.06 -0.21 -8.79
N GLU A 171 -12.88 -1.09 -8.25
CA GLU A 171 -14.30 -0.87 -8.09
C GLU A 171 -14.62 -0.63 -6.62
N ALA A 172 -15.54 0.30 -6.39
CA ALA A 172 -16.02 0.63 -5.06
C ALA A 172 -17.51 0.96 -5.06
N VAL A 173 -18.12 0.86 -3.89
CA VAL A 173 -19.44 1.42 -3.62
C VAL A 173 -19.27 2.55 -2.60
N ALA A 174 -19.64 3.76 -2.99
CA ALA A 174 -19.61 4.95 -2.14
C ALA A 174 -21.00 5.25 -1.58
N CYS A 175 -21.05 5.83 -0.39
CA CYS A 175 -22.28 6.34 0.22
C CYS A 175 -22.70 7.66 -0.44
N GLY A 176 -23.99 7.81 -0.65
CA GLY A 176 -24.59 8.99 -1.29
C GLY A 176 -24.65 8.89 -2.81
N ILE A 177 -25.47 9.75 -3.38
CA ILE A 177 -25.67 9.85 -4.82
C ILE A 177 -24.67 10.85 -5.39
N MET A 178 -23.77 10.37 -6.24
CA MET A 178 -22.82 11.22 -6.96
C MET A 178 -23.38 11.59 -8.34
N THR A 179 -23.25 12.85 -8.72
CA THR A 179 -23.83 13.36 -9.99
C THR A 179 -22.86 13.27 -11.16
N LYS A 180 -21.55 13.32 -10.89
CA LYS A 180 -20.49 13.30 -11.92
C LYS A 180 -19.23 12.58 -11.41
N GLY A 181 -18.42 12.08 -12.33
CA GLY A 181 -17.06 11.68 -12.08
C GLY A 181 -16.14 12.86 -11.80
N GLY A 182 -14.93 12.58 -11.36
CA GLY A 182 -13.98 13.64 -11.03
C GLY A 182 -12.60 13.13 -10.61
N THR A 183 -11.82 14.05 -10.08
CA THR A 183 -10.48 13.81 -9.55
C THR A 183 -10.38 14.42 -8.16
N VAL A 184 -9.84 13.66 -7.21
CA VAL A 184 -9.41 14.18 -5.92
C VAL A 184 -7.90 14.27 -5.96
N ASP A 185 -7.38 15.49 -5.97
CA ASP A 185 -5.94 15.81 -5.95
C ASP A 185 -5.65 16.55 -4.64
N GLU A 186 -5.52 15.75 -3.57
CA GLU A 186 -5.37 16.28 -2.21
C GLU A 186 -4.24 15.54 -1.48
N PRO A 187 -3.25 16.27 -0.91
CA PRO A 187 -2.13 15.66 -0.24
C PRO A 187 -2.54 14.96 1.07
N MET A 188 -1.85 13.88 1.39
CA MET A 188 -2.20 13.02 2.51
C MET A 188 -1.06 12.86 3.50
N ALA A 189 -1.40 12.87 4.79
CA ALA A 189 -0.51 12.58 5.91
C ALA A 189 -1.18 11.65 6.93
N ARG A 190 -0.42 11.24 7.96
CA ARG A 190 -1.04 10.61 9.14
C ARG A 190 -1.95 11.60 9.85
N HIS A 191 -3.08 11.11 10.35
CA HIS A 191 -3.98 11.94 11.15
C HIS A 191 -3.25 12.43 12.41
N PRO A 192 -3.35 13.71 12.77
CA PRO A 192 -2.55 14.30 13.87
C PRO A 192 -2.72 13.58 15.23
N THR A 193 -3.91 13.11 15.53
CA THR A 193 -4.25 12.50 16.83
C THR A 193 -4.60 11.02 16.76
N LYS A 194 -5.14 10.53 15.63
CA LYS A 194 -5.55 9.13 15.46
C LYS A 194 -4.44 8.34 14.75
N ARG A 195 -3.59 7.63 15.50
CA ARG A 195 -2.39 6.94 14.98
C ARG A 195 -2.65 5.94 13.84
N THR A 196 -3.83 5.34 13.78
CA THR A 196 -4.22 4.35 12.76
C THR A 196 -4.88 4.97 11.53
N HIS A 197 -5.14 6.29 11.54
CA HIS A 197 -5.84 6.99 10.47
C HIS A 197 -4.89 7.81 9.62
N MET A 198 -5.28 7.94 8.36
CA MET A 198 -4.73 8.92 7.42
C MET A 198 -5.73 10.05 7.23
N ALA A 199 -5.26 11.20 6.78
CA ALA A 199 -6.12 12.36 6.51
C ALA A 199 -5.56 13.16 5.34
N VAL A 200 -6.43 13.92 4.67
CA VAL A 200 -6.01 15.02 3.80
C VAL A 200 -5.36 16.10 4.67
N HIS A 201 -4.17 16.50 4.29
CA HIS A 201 -3.39 17.48 5.04
C HIS A 201 -2.47 18.27 4.11
N PRO A 202 -2.44 19.63 4.17
CA PRO A 202 -1.65 20.46 3.25
C PRO A 202 -0.16 20.13 3.21
N MET A 203 0.41 19.70 4.34
CA MET A 203 1.83 19.31 4.45
C MET A 203 2.03 17.81 4.15
N GLY A 204 1.02 17.14 3.61
CA GLY A 204 1.07 15.72 3.28
C GLY A 204 1.83 15.42 1.98
N LYS A 205 1.94 14.16 1.67
CA LYS A 205 2.50 13.70 0.38
C LYS A 205 1.44 13.80 -0.71
N PRO A 206 1.79 14.26 -1.93
CA PRO A 206 0.87 14.31 -3.07
C PRO A 206 0.13 13.00 -3.28
N ALA A 207 -1.17 13.08 -3.49
CA ALA A 207 -2.02 11.93 -3.75
C ALA A 207 -3.14 12.31 -4.73
N VAL A 208 -3.32 11.49 -5.78
CA VAL A 208 -4.30 11.74 -6.85
C VAL A 208 -5.12 10.47 -7.10
N THR A 209 -6.44 10.62 -7.02
CA THR A 209 -7.44 9.58 -7.28
C THR A 209 -8.45 10.07 -8.29
N HIS A 210 -8.55 9.37 -9.42
CA HIS A 210 -9.61 9.62 -10.41
C HIS A 210 -10.77 8.66 -10.17
N TYR A 211 -12.01 9.15 -10.37
CA TYR A 211 -13.20 8.30 -10.26
C TYR A 211 -14.22 8.62 -11.33
N ARG A 212 -14.93 7.58 -11.77
CA ARG A 212 -16.08 7.69 -12.68
C ARG A 212 -17.23 6.85 -12.14
N ILE A 213 -18.43 7.34 -12.40
CA ILE A 213 -19.66 6.65 -12.01
C ILE A 213 -19.88 5.49 -12.97
N MET A 214 -20.16 4.30 -12.42
CA MET A 214 -20.58 3.12 -13.16
C MET A 214 -22.11 2.95 -13.07
N GLU A 215 -22.66 3.07 -11.86
CA GLU A 215 -24.06 2.82 -11.59
C GLU A 215 -24.51 3.65 -10.38
N ARG A 216 -25.74 4.13 -10.37
CA ARG A 216 -26.38 4.82 -9.23
C ARG A 216 -27.49 3.97 -8.68
N PHE A 217 -27.56 3.93 -7.36
CA PHE A 217 -28.64 3.33 -6.60
C PHE A 217 -29.39 4.42 -5.83
N ARG A 218 -30.25 4.08 -4.87
CA ARG A 218 -31.04 5.08 -4.12
C ARG A 218 -30.17 6.02 -3.28
N ASP A 219 -29.26 5.46 -2.45
CA ASP A 219 -28.39 6.24 -1.57
C ASP A 219 -26.90 5.85 -1.70
N TYR A 220 -26.57 5.16 -2.79
CA TYR A 220 -25.21 4.67 -3.05
C TYR A 220 -24.82 4.83 -4.51
N THR A 221 -23.52 4.91 -4.76
CA THR A 221 -22.98 5.01 -6.11
C THR A 221 -21.85 3.99 -6.30
N ARG A 222 -21.94 3.16 -7.33
CA ARG A 222 -20.86 2.27 -7.76
C ARG A 222 -19.89 3.04 -8.64
N LEU A 223 -18.61 2.93 -8.35
CA LEU A 223 -17.55 3.69 -8.97
C LEU A 223 -16.47 2.79 -9.55
N ARG A 224 -15.85 3.26 -10.63
CA ARG A 224 -14.54 2.82 -11.08
C ARG A 224 -13.53 3.91 -10.71
N LEU A 225 -12.45 3.53 -10.03
CA LEU A 225 -11.42 4.47 -9.60
C LEU A 225 -10.06 4.07 -10.19
N ARG A 226 -9.23 5.06 -10.45
CA ARG A 226 -7.86 4.88 -10.93
C ARG A 226 -6.91 5.69 -10.07
N LEU A 227 -5.82 5.04 -9.64
CA LEU A 227 -4.79 5.67 -8.83
C LEU A 227 -3.60 6.14 -9.68
N GLU A 228 -3.16 7.39 -9.50
CA GLU A 228 -1.83 7.82 -9.92
C GLU A 228 -0.79 7.54 -8.82
N THR A 229 -1.16 7.73 -7.59
CA THR A 229 -0.33 7.49 -6.40
C THR A 229 -0.93 6.35 -5.57
N GLY A 230 -0.18 5.80 -4.63
CA GLY A 230 -0.62 4.71 -3.76
C GLY A 230 -0.28 4.97 -2.29
N ARG A 231 -0.92 5.98 -1.68
CA ARG A 231 -0.75 6.25 -0.24
C ARG A 231 -1.63 5.31 0.58
N THR A 232 -1.22 5.08 1.82
CA THR A 232 -2.01 4.26 2.75
C THR A 232 -3.44 4.79 2.85
N HIS A 233 -4.45 3.93 2.68
CA HIS A 233 -5.87 4.25 2.72
C HIS A 233 -6.33 5.33 1.70
N GLN A 234 -5.58 5.57 0.63
CA GLN A 234 -5.79 6.74 -0.23
C GLN A 234 -7.22 6.87 -0.76
N ILE A 235 -7.76 5.85 -1.41
CA ILE A 235 -9.13 5.89 -1.95
C ILE A 235 -10.14 6.15 -0.83
N ARG A 236 -10.00 5.46 0.29
CA ARG A 236 -10.90 5.56 1.45
C ARG A 236 -10.94 6.97 2.02
N VAL A 237 -9.78 7.58 2.20
CA VAL A 237 -9.64 8.95 2.72
C VAL A 237 -10.13 9.98 1.71
N HIS A 238 -9.76 9.86 0.43
CA HIS A 238 -10.18 10.78 -0.63
C HIS A 238 -11.70 10.78 -0.80
N MET A 239 -12.34 9.60 -0.81
CA MET A 239 -13.79 9.49 -0.94
C MET A 239 -14.51 10.04 0.29
N ALA A 240 -13.99 9.79 1.50
CA ALA A 240 -14.51 10.41 2.72
C ALA A 240 -14.35 11.94 2.73
N HIS A 241 -13.22 12.46 2.22
CA HIS A 241 -12.95 13.89 2.11
C HIS A 241 -13.99 14.62 1.26
N ILE A 242 -14.41 14.01 0.16
CA ILE A 242 -15.49 14.58 -0.69
C ILE A 242 -16.91 14.20 -0.23
N ALA A 243 -17.08 13.80 1.03
CA ALA A 243 -18.33 13.42 1.66
C ALA A 243 -19.05 12.19 1.07
N HIS A 244 -18.32 11.34 0.34
CA HIS A 244 -18.79 10.07 -0.21
C HIS A 244 -17.93 8.89 0.27
N PRO A 245 -17.87 8.61 1.60
CA PRO A 245 -17.06 7.51 2.12
C PRO A 245 -17.50 6.18 1.53
N LEU A 246 -16.61 5.19 1.53
CA LEU A 246 -16.93 3.87 1.01
C LEU A 246 -17.91 3.14 1.94
N LEU A 247 -18.88 2.46 1.33
CA LEU A 247 -19.82 1.62 2.06
C LEU A 247 -19.06 0.56 2.85
N GLY A 248 -19.46 0.34 4.10
CA GLY A 248 -18.88 -0.67 4.99
C GLY A 248 -17.52 -0.30 5.60
N ASP A 249 -16.93 0.84 5.26
CA ASP A 249 -15.65 1.28 5.81
C ASP A 249 -15.80 1.64 7.29
N GLN A 250 -15.23 0.79 8.17
CA GLN A 250 -15.30 0.95 9.61
C GLN A 250 -14.46 2.11 10.14
N THR A 251 -13.52 2.59 9.36
CA THR A 251 -12.57 3.66 9.77
C THR A 251 -13.05 5.04 9.34
N TYR A 252 -13.49 5.17 8.09
CA TYR A 252 -13.81 6.47 7.46
C TYR A 252 -15.29 6.61 7.09
N GLY A 253 -16.05 5.50 7.04
CA GLY A 253 -17.42 5.48 6.52
C GLY A 253 -18.51 5.80 7.52
N GLY A 254 -18.24 5.68 8.81
CA GLY A 254 -19.26 5.80 9.85
C GLY A 254 -20.28 4.65 9.83
N ARG A 255 -21.46 4.89 10.43
CA ARG A 255 -22.53 3.88 10.45
C ARG A 255 -23.23 3.85 9.09
N PRO A 256 -23.51 2.64 8.53
CA PRO A 256 -24.33 2.51 7.35
C PRO A 256 -25.70 3.18 7.56
N ARG A 257 -26.15 3.94 6.56
CA ARG A 257 -27.47 4.56 6.53
C ARG A 257 -28.27 3.93 5.37
N PRO A 258 -29.09 2.91 5.67
CA PRO A 258 -29.91 2.31 4.63
C PRO A 258 -30.91 3.34 4.09
N PRO A 259 -31.31 3.21 2.83
CA PRO A 259 -32.38 4.03 2.25
C PRO A 259 -33.67 3.92 3.05
N LYS A 260 -34.51 4.94 2.99
CA LYS A 260 -35.84 4.89 3.60
C LYS A 260 -36.64 3.74 2.97
N ASN A 261 -37.33 2.96 3.77
CA ASN A 261 -38.08 1.78 3.33
C ASN A 261 -37.23 0.74 2.56
N ALA A 262 -35.95 0.62 2.90
CA ALA A 262 -35.09 -0.41 2.32
C ALA A 262 -35.67 -1.81 2.53
N SER A 263 -35.51 -2.70 1.54
CA SER A 263 -35.94 -4.09 1.68
C SER A 263 -35.22 -4.80 2.83
N GLU A 264 -35.87 -5.81 3.42
CA GLU A 264 -35.25 -6.60 4.49
C GLU A 264 -33.96 -7.28 4.01
N GLU A 265 -33.93 -7.70 2.75
CA GLU A 265 -32.78 -8.29 2.12
C GLU A 265 -31.61 -7.30 2.04
N LEU A 266 -31.84 -6.08 1.54
CA LEU A 266 -30.80 -5.04 1.52
C LEU A 266 -30.32 -4.70 2.93
N MET A 267 -31.24 -4.61 3.90
CA MET A 267 -30.90 -4.35 5.29
C MET A 267 -30.01 -5.43 5.88
N ALA A 268 -30.23 -6.70 5.55
CA ALA A 268 -29.41 -7.83 5.98
C ALA A 268 -28.00 -7.76 5.36
N VAL A 269 -27.92 -7.52 4.06
CA VAL A 269 -26.65 -7.38 3.33
C VAL A 269 -25.82 -6.23 3.89
N LEU A 270 -26.41 -5.04 4.07
CA LEU A 270 -25.72 -3.87 4.64
C LEU A 270 -25.21 -4.11 6.06
N ARG A 271 -25.97 -4.82 6.89
CA ARG A 271 -25.54 -5.18 8.26
C ARG A 271 -24.37 -6.15 8.28
N ASN A 272 -24.29 -7.04 7.31
CA ASN A 272 -23.25 -8.07 7.23
C ASN A 272 -21.99 -7.62 6.50
N PHE A 273 -22.09 -6.59 5.66
CA PHE A 273 -20.96 -6.07 4.91
C PHE A 273 -20.10 -5.11 5.75
N LYS A 274 -19.10 -5.66 6.47
CA LYS A 274 -18.31 -4.95 7.50
C LYS A 274 -16.89 -4.62 7.05
N ARG A 275 -16.67 -4.37 5.77
CA ARG A 275 -15.40 -3.94 5.23
C ARG A 275 -15.62 -2.83 4.20
N GLN A 276 -14.59 -2.06 3.86
CA GLN A 276 -14.70 -1.13 2.75
C GLN A 276 -15.08 -1.87 1.45
N ALA A 277 -16.14 -1.43 0.79
CA ALA A 277 -16.53 -1.93 -0.52
C ALA A 277 -15.54 -1.41 -1.56
N LEU A 278 -14.38 -2.10 -1.62
CA LEU A 278 -13.24 -1.75 -2.46
C LEU A 278 -12.54 -3.02 -2.96
N HIS A 279 -12.32 -3.08 -4.27
CA HIS A 279 -11.69 -4.21 -4.94
C HIS A 279 -10.77 -3.72 -6.06
N ALA A 280 -9.50 -4.15 -6.06
CA ALA A 280 -8.54 -3.88 -7.12
C ALA A 280 -8.82 -4.80 -8.32
N VAL A 281 -9.60 -4.31 -9.26
CA VAL A 281 -10.21 -5.12 -10.33
C VAL A 281 -9.33 -5.27 -11.55
N MET A 282 -8.44 -4.30 -11.82
CA MET A 282 -7.58 -4.32 -12.99
C MET A 282 -6.16 -3.84 -12.65
N LEU A 283 -5.18 -4.53 -13.18
CA LEU A 283 -3.78 -4.18 -13.12
C LEU A 283 -3.18 -4.25 -14.52
N ARG A 284 -2.55 -3.16 -14.97
CA ARG A 284 -1.82 -3.10 -16.25
C ARG A 284 -0.45 -2.52 -16.04
N LEU A 285 0.56 -3.20 -16.55
CA LEU A 285 1.96 -2.78 -16.47
C LEU A 285 2.75 -3.30 -17.67
N GLN A 286 3.89 -2.68 -17.91
CA GLN A 286 4.90 -3.23 -18.79
C GLN A 286 5.74 -4.24 -18.00
N HIS A 287 5.91 -5.45 -18.52
CA HIS A 287 6.71 -6.48 -17.87
C HIS A 287 8.13 -5.95 -17.60
N PRO A 288 8.63 -6.06 -16.34
CA PRO A 288 9.85 -5.35 -15.93
C PRO A 288 11.12 -5.79 -16.64
N ILE A 289 11.15 -6.98 -17.24
CA ILE A 289 12.33 -7.55 -17.89
C ILE A 289 12.20 -7.55 -19.42
N ASN A 290 11.12 -8.12 -19.97
CA ASN A 290 10.96 -8.26 -21.41
C ASN A 290 10.25 -7.07 -22.08
N GLY A 291 9.64 -6.17 -21.29
CA GLY A 291 8.97 -4.96 -21.79
C GLY A 291 7.59 -5.19 -22.41
N GLU A 292 7.05 -6.39 -22.37
CA GLU A 292 5.72 -6.71 -22.88
C GLU A 292 4.64 -6.02 -22.06
N MET A 293 3.62 -5.45 -22.72
CA MET A 293 2.47 -4.86 -22.03
C MET A 293 1.52 -5.96 -21.58
N MET A 294 1.27 -6.03 -20.28
CA MET A 294 0.44 -7.04 -19.64
C MET A 294 -0.73 -6.40 -18.88
N GLU A 295 -1.86 -7.07 -18.89
CA GLU A 295 -3.07 -6.63 -18.23
C GLU A 295 -3.83 -7.81 -17.65
N TRP A 296 -4.30 -7.68 -16.41
CA TRP A 296 -5.07 -8.70 -15.70
C TRP A 296 -6.32 -8.10 -15.10
N TYR A 297 -7.35 -8.93 -14.99
CA TYR A 297 -8.60 -8.62 -14.33
C TYR A 297 -8.90 -9.64 -13.25
N ALA A 298 -9.40 -9.19 -12.11
CA ALA A 298 -9.93 -10.04 -11.06
C ALA A 298 -11.46 -9.91 -10.99
N PRO A 299 -12.22 -11.01 -10.93
CA PRO A 299 -13.65 -10.94 -10.70
C PRO A 299 -13.95 -10.32 -9.34
N LEU A 300 -15.10 -9.65 -9.23
CA LEU A 300 -15.58 -9.16 -7.94
C LEU A 300 -15.79 -10.36 -6.98
N PRO A 301 -15.37 -10.25 -5.71
CA PRO A 301 -15.62 -11.29 -4.72
C PRO A 301 -17.11 -11.40 -4.40
N ASP A 302 -17.54 -12.59 -3.97
CA ASP A 302 -18.95 -12.93 -3.78
C ASP A 302 -19.71 -11.93 -2.88
N ASP A 303 -19.10 -11.50 -1.78
CA ASP A 303 -19.70 -10.51 -0.88
C ASP A 303 -19.94 -9.16 -1.56
N PHE A 304 -19.06 -8.76 -2.49
CA PHE A 304 -19.22 -7.52 -3.27
C PHE A 304 -20.31 -7.69 -4.35
N VAL A 305 -20.38 -8.85 -4.99
CA VAL A 305 -21.43 -9.19 -5.97
C VAL A 305 -22.81 -9.18 -5.28
N GLU A 306 -22.91 -9.84 -4.12
CA GLU A 306 -24.13 -9.85 -3.30
C GLU A 306 -24.57 -8.43 -2.93
N LEU A 307 -23.63 -7.58 -2.47
CA LEU A 307 -23.91 -6.19 -2.16
C LEU A 307 -24.47 -5.42 -3.36
N VAL A 308 -23.82 -5.48 -4.52
CA VAL A 308 -24.25 -4.77 -5.72
C VAL A 308 -25.61 -5.29 -6.19
N THR A 309 -25.84 -6.59 -6.10
CA THR A 309 -27.12 -7.21 -6.49
C THR A 309 -28.25 -6.74 -5.59
N ALA A 310 -28.07 -6.70 -4.28
CA ALA A 310 -29.06 -6.22 -3.33
C ALA A 310 -29.37 -4.74 -3.51
N LEU A 311 -28.35 -3.89 -3.74
CA LEU A 311 -28.51 -2.46 -4.02
C LEU A 311 -29.32 -2.23 -5.30
N LYS A 312 -29.06 -3.02 -6.33
CA LYS A 312 -29.78 -2.95 -7.61
C LYS A 312 -31.23 -3.42 -7.48
N ALA A 313 -31.48 -4.51 -6.77
CA ALA A 313 -32.82 -5.01 -6.52
C ALA A 313 -33.67 -3.98 -5.75
N ASP A 314 -33.12 -3.38 -4.69
CA ASP A 314 -33.78 -2.34 -3.92
C ASP A 314 -34.05 -1.08 -4.76
N TYR A 315 -33.12 -0.67 -5.63
CA TYR A 315 -33.31 0.44 -6.55
C TYR A 315 -34.46 0.18 -7.54
N VAL A 316 -34.53 -1.02 -8.11
CA VAL A 316 -35.60 -1.39 -9.06
C VAL A 316 -36.97 -1.43 -8.36
N LEU A 317 -37.03 -1.95 -7.13
CA LEU A 317 -38.26 -2.04 -6.34
C LEU A 317 -38.86 -0.65 -6.06
N HIS A 318 -38.03 0.38 -5.91
CA HIS A 318 -38.48 1.73 -5.54
C HIS A 318 -38.31 2.75 -6.68
N LYS A 319 -38.13 2.29 -7.91
CA LYS A 319 -37.88 3.18 -9.07
C LYS A 319 -38.98 4.20 -9.28
N ASP A 320 -40.25 3.78 -9.13
CA ASP A 320 -41.41 4.64 -9.31
C ASP A 320 -41.55 5.75 -8.23
N GLU A 321 -40.87 5.58 -7.08
CA GLU A 321 -40.82 6.60 -6.03
C GLU A 321 -39.76 7.68 -6.27
N LEU A 322 -38.86 7.50 -7.25
CA LEU A 322 -37.73 8.38 -7.55
C LEU A 322 -38.03 9.38 -8.69
N ASP A 323 -39.10 9.18 -9.41
CA ASP A 323 -39.50 10.02 -10.56
C ASP A 323 -40.39 11.21 -10.14
N TYR A 324 -40.42 11.60 -8.84
CA TYR A 324 -41.16 12.74 -8.31
C TYR A 324 -40.25 13.80 -7.68
#